data_0be27cd564804d19fa5ccc25f91c2e60
#
_entry.id   0be27cd564804d19fa5ccc25f91c2e60
#
_cell.length_a   1.000
_cell.length_b   1.000
_cell.length_c   1.000
_cell.angle_alpha   90.00
_cell.angle_beta   90.00
_cell.angle_gamma   90.00
#
_symmetry.space_group_name_H-M   'P 1'
#
loop_
_entity.id
_entity.type
_entity.pdbx_description
1 polymer ?
#
loop_
_entity_poly.entity_id
_entity_poly.type
_entity_poly.pdbx_seq_one_letter_code
_entity_poly.pdbx_strand_id
1 'polypeptide(L)'
;MKKLATILILCGMLLTSVIPAMGMDYGDYLNSALEFMQDMYYLDMDDEEALKAALKGMFGELDPYSGFYDNQETQMINDSLQGSFVGIGASLEKCDEGVRIVRVYEDSPAERAGLRDGDIILAVDGVSTFGKEPSAVAAEIRGEEGTSVTLTIQRPTGRLDIAVQRGLVEINPVSWRIEEDVAYIHIESFTSNTSGSFQKAMDEIERRGITKILLDLRDNPGGYVDEAVAVARKIVPEGLITKLDFKSERLSDKEYYSDLKNSPYLLAVLVNENTASAAEILAGAIQDSGKGVLIGQKTYGKGVVQNMFYVLTPEAYAKYGKKYGLHYITSVEWLSYEGVLLDPDDLLGTIKLTTGHYLTRNGRAIQGVGLAPDIEIADRTLPNGIDLALINPLKNTATLTLDAYGDDVCQAEKILRAAGYFNGTPDRRMDQETQEAIRKFQAENRIPATGDIDAQTRDKLNERLDALRAEYDPAYMRGLSLLKSF
;
A
#
# COMPACT_ATOMS: atom_id res chain seq x y z
N MET A 1 -31.03 -53.36 57.87
CA MET A 1 -30.34 -52.08 58.05
C MET A 1 -29.40 -51.72 56.94
N LYS A 2 -28.65 -52.64 56.31
CA LYS A 2 -27.75 -52.32 55.19
C LYS A 2 -28.47 -51.85 53.89
N LYS A 3 -29.70 -52.31 53.60
CA LYS A 3 -30.48 -51.91 52.42
C LYS A 3 -31.13 -50.53 52.56
N LEU A 4 -31.40 -50.06 53.79
CA LEU A 4 -31.94 -48.70 54.01
C LEU A 4 -30.86 -47.62 53.88
N ALA A 5 -29.61 -47.95 54.28
CA ALA A 5 -28.49 -47.03 54.11
C ALA A 5 -28.09 -46.77 52.65
N THR A 6 -28.20 -47.83 51.80
CA THR A 6 -27.90 -47.73 50.37
C THR A 6 -28.96 -46.88 49.60
N ILE A 7 -30.25 -46.95 50.01
CA ILE A 7 -31.30 -46.14 49.42
C ILE A 7 -31.20 -44.66 49.83
N LEU A 8 -30.78 -44.39 51.06
CA LEU A 8 -30.54 -43.00 51.53
C LEU A 8 -29.33 -42.33 50.84
N ILE A 9 -28.29 -43.11 50.53
CA ILE A 9 -27.13 -42.58 49.77
C ILE A 9 -27.52 -42.36 48.30
N LEU A 10 -28.33 -43.23 47.68
CA LEU A 10 -28.79 -43.00 46.30
C LEU A 10 -29.78 -41.84 46.21
N CYS A 11 -30.68 -41.65 47.22
CA CYS A 11 -31.59 -40.49 47.25
C CYS A 11 -30.82 -39.19 47.60
N GLY A 12 -29.76 -39.24 48.39
CA GLY A 12 -28.88 -38.09 48.63
C GLY A 12 -28.09 -37.65 47.36
N MET A 13 -27.69 -38.59 46.51
CA MET A 13 -27.05 -38.29 45.23
C MET A 13 -28.01 -37.80 44.13
N LEU A 14 -29.29 -38.12 44.24
CA LEU A 14 -30.31 -37.64 43.29
C LEU A 14 -30.86 -36.26 43.64
N LEU A 15 -30.61 -35.75 44.85
CA LEU A 15 -31.02 -34.40 45.28
C LEU A 15 -29.95 -33.34 45.09
N THR A 16 -28.76 -33.71 44.63
CA THR A 16 -27.67 -32.75 44.34
C THR A 16 -27.49 -32.45 42.84
N SER A 17 -28.40 -32.93 41.97
CA SER A 17 -28.24 -32.76 40.53
C SER A 17 -29.24 -31.80 39.88
N VAL A 18 -29.82 -30.86 40.62
CA VAL A 18 -30.41 -29.65 40.02
C VAL A 18 -29.54 -28.47 40.39
N ILE A 19 -28.29 -28.50 39.95
CA ILE A 19 -27.57 -27.27 39.66
C ILE A 19 -28.27 -26.72 38.43
N PRO A 20 -28.96 -25.56 38.51
CA PRO A 20 -29.38 -24.90 37.30
C PRO A 20 -28.10 -24.80 36.44
N ALA A 21 -28.19 -25.16 35.19
CA ALA A 21 -27.14 -24.82 34.22
C ALA A 21 -27.03 -23.30 34.26
N MET A 22 -26.24 -22.74 35.16
CA MET A 22 -25.76 -21.38 35.06
C MET A 22 -25.07 -21.37 33.70
N GLY A 23 -25.58 -20.58 32.78
CA GLY A 23 -24.96 -20.41 31.49
C GLY A 23 -23.48 -20.14 31.76
N MET A 24 -22.61 -20.96 31.20
CA MET A 24 -21.16 -20.81 31.36
C MET A 24 -20.80 -19.41 30.89
N ASP A 25 -20.21 -18.60 31.76
CA ASP A 25 -19.60 -17.34 31.37
C ASP A 25 -18.33 -17.67 30.58
N TYR A 26 -18.34 -17.38 29.31
CA TYR A 26 -17.17 -17.62 28.46
C TYR A 26 -15.96 -16.78 28.88
N GLY A 27 -16.19 -15.63 29.55
CA GLY A 27 -15.12 -14.82 30.13
C GLY A 27 -14.39 -15.58 31.24
N ASP A 28 -15.17 -16.18 32.20
CA ASP A 28 -14.61 -17.02 33.30
C ASP A 28 -13.87 -18.25 32.74
N TYR A 29 -14.39 -18.84 31.65
CA TYR A 29 -13.75 -19.97 30.99
C TYR A 29 -12.40 -19.61 30.36
N LEU A 30 -12.33 -18.47 29.66
CA LEU A 30 -11.08 -17.96 29.08
C LEU A 30 -10.06 -17.59 30.16
N ASN A 31 -10.51 -16.95 31.25
CA ASN A 31 -9.65 -16.67 32.41
C ASN A 31 -9.07 -17.94 33.01
N SER A 32 -9.89 -18.97 33.20
CA SER A 32 -9.42 -20.28 33.73
C SER A 32 -8.41 -20.94 32.78
N ALA A 33 -8.55 -20.78 31.47
CA ALA A 33 -7.57 -21.29 30.53
C ALA A 33 -6.23 -20.53 30.61
N LEU A 34 -6.29 -19.22 30.81
CA LEU A 34 -5.10 -18.39 31.00
C LEU A 34 -4.37 -18.75 32.33
N GLU A 35 -5.12 -18.86 33.44
CA GLU A 35 -4.58 -19.30 34.73
C GLU A 35 -3.92 -20.69 34.62
N PHE A 36 -4.56 -21.62 33.89
CA PHE A 36 -3.96 -22.94 33.64
C PHE A 36 -2.65 -22.85 32.87
N MET A 37 -2.55 -21.99 31.89
CA MET A 37 -1.30 -21.77 31.13
C MET A 37 -0.22 -21.18 32.05
N GLN A 38 -0.54 -20.17 32.87
CA GLN A 38 0.37 -19.54 33.81
C GLN A 38 0.92 -20.57 34.85
N ASP A 39 0.04 -21.44 35.35
CA ASP A 39 0.42 -22.45 36.36
C ASP A 39 1.26 -23.60 35.79
N MET A 40 1.00 -24.01 34.55
CA MET A 40 1.52 -25.25 34.00
C MET A 40 2.63 -25.09 32.97
N TYR A 41 2.77 -23.90 32.38
CA TYR A 41 3.80 -23.67 31.37
C TYR A 41 5.18 -23.58 32.04
N TYR A 42 6.14 -24.30 31.46
CA TYR A 42 7.47 -24.46 32.06
C TYR A 42 8.34 -23.20 32.05
N LEU A 43 8.14 -22.33 31.06
CA LEU A 43 8.90 -21.09 30.92
C LEU A 43 8.11 -19.92 31.53
N ASP A 44 8.81 -18.85 31.88
CA ASP A 44 8.17 -17.61 32.29
C ASP A 44 7.30 -17.07 31.11
N MET A 45 6.08 -16.65 31.43
CA MET A 45 5.14 -16.10 30.50
C MET A 45 4.85 -14.65 30.87
N ASP A 46 4.97 -13.75 29.90
CA ASP A 46 4.55 -12.38 30.06
C ASP A 46 3.03 -12.29 29.82
N ASP A 47 2.30 -11.73 30.78
CA ASP A 47 0.84 -11.67 30.76
C ASP A 47 0.32 -10.78 29.64
N GLU A 48 1.00 -9.67 29.33
CA GLU A 48 0.63 -8.76 28.25
C GLU A 48 0.84 -9.41 26.87
N GLU A 49 1.97 -10.11 26.71
CA GLU A 49 2.25 -10.84 25.46
C GLU A 49 1.26 -12.01 25.26
N ALA A 50 0.86 -12.70 26.32
CA ALA A 50 -0.17 -13.72 26.25
C ALA A 50 -1.53 -13.13 25.88
N LEU A 51 -1.89 -11.97 26.43
CA LEU A 51 -3.12 -11.24 26.06
C LEU A 51 -3.09 -10.81 24.59
N LYS A 52 -1.99 -10.22 24.11
CA LYS A 52 -1.82 -9.86 22.70
C LYS A 52 -1.97 -11.06 21.77
N ALA A 53 -1.35 -12.19 22.13
CA ALA A 53 -1.46 -13.44 21.37
C ALA A 53 -2.90 -13.96 21.31
N ALA A 54 -3.64 -13.91 22.43
CA ALA A 54 -5.04 -14.30 22.49
C ALA A 54 -5.91 -13.38 21.61
N LEU A 55 -5.70 -12.06 21.65
CA LEU A 55 -6.41 -11.10 20.79
C LEU A 55 -6.07 -11.33 19.30
N LYS A 56 -4.78 -11.55 18.95
CA LYS A 56 -4.37 -11.91 17.58
C LYS A 56 -5.11 -13.16 17.10
N GLY A 57 -5.20 -14.21 17.91
CA GLY A 57 -5.94 -15.44 17.58
C GLY A 57 -7.44 -15.17 17.39
N MET A 58 -8.09 -14.50 18.35
CA MET A 58 -9.54 -14.25 18.29
C MET A 58 -9.96 -13.43 17.07
N PHE A 59 -9.25 -12.36 16.75
CA PHE A 59 -9.60 -11.48 15.64
C PHE A 59 -9.13 -12.02 14.29
N GLY A 60 -8.02 -12.75 14.24
CA GLY A 60 -7.50 -13.36 13.01
C GLY A 60 -8.38 -14.49 12.45
N GLU A 61 -9.22 -15.13 13.26
CA GLU A 61 -10.14 -16.18 12.83
C GLU A 61 -11.47 -15.64 12.25
N LEU A 62 -11.72 -14.33 12.27
CA LEU A 62 -12.99 -13.76 11.80
C LEU A 62 -13.08 -13.71 10.28
N ASP A 63 -12.08 -13.14 9.64
CA ASP A 63 -11.95 -13.00 8.19
C ASP A 63 -10.51 -12.58 7.82
N PRO A 64 -10.10 -12.64 6.52
CA PRO A 64 -8.73 -12.30 6.12
C PRO A 64 -8.33 -10.82 6.31
N TYR A 65 -9.27 -9.95 6.67
CA TYR A 65 -9.07 -8.51 6.74
C TYR A 65 -9.10 -7.98 8.17
N SER A 66 -9.65 -8.77 9.10
CA SER A 66 -9.74 -8.44 10.53
C SER A 66 -8.53 -8.95 11.30
N GLY A 67 -8.13 -8.24 12.34
CA GLY A 67 -6.99 -8.64 13.18
C GLY A 67 -6.75 -7.68 14.34
N PHE A 68 -5.98 -8.14 15.31
CA PHE A 68 -5.39 -7.30 16.34
C PHE A 68 -3.93 -7.02 15.98
N TYR A 69 -3.50 -5.79 16.13
CA TYR A 69 -2.17 -5.28 15.85
C TYR A 69 -1.64 -4.57 17.09
N ASP A 70 -0.44 -4.91 17.53
CA ASP A 70 0.21 -4.19 18.64
C ASP A 70 0.59 -2.75 18.21
N ASN A 71 1.14 -1.96 19.15
CA ASN A 71 1.46 -0.56 18.87
C ASN A 71 2.47 -0.39 17.73
N GLN A 72 3.45 -1.29 17.60
CA GLN A 72 4.43 -1.22 16.52
C GLN A 72 3.80 -1.57 15.16
N GLU A 73 3.03 -2.65 15.10
CA GLU A 73 2.30 -3.05 13.90
C GLU A 73 1.26 -1.99 13.49
N THR A 74 0.57 -1.38 14.48
CA THR A 74 -0.37 -0.28 14.29
C THR A 74 0.32 0.93 13.65
N GLN A 75 1.50 1.29 14.12
CA GLN A 75 2.27 2.40 13.55
C GLN A 75 2.66 2.11 12.09
N MET A 76 3.10 0.90 11.77
CA MET A 76 3.43 0.50 10.40
C MET A 76 2.22 0.60 9.45
N ILE A 77 1.03 0.20 9.93
CA ILE A 77 -0.22 0.33 9.15
C ILE A 77 -0.55 1.81 8.94
N ASN A 78 -0.46 2.63 9.98
CA ASN A 78 -0.74 4.06 9.89
C ASN A 78 0.22 4.76 8.93
N ASP A 79 1.53 4.51 9.02
CA ASP A 79 2.54 5.05 8.09
C ASP A 79 2.20 4.70 6.64
N SER A 80 1.85 3.44 6.39
CA SER A 80 1.46 2.97 5.05
C SER A 80 0.21 3.68 4.52
N LEU A 81 -0.82 3.85 5.35
CA LEU A 81 -2.05 4.52 4.97
C LEU A 81 -1.88 6.04 4.85
N GLN A 82 -1.03 6.64 5.67
CA GLN A 82 -0.73 8.07 5.56
C GLN A 82 0.08 8.39 4.31
N GLY A 83 0.81 7.42 3.74
CA GLY A 83 1.73 7.66 2.62
C GLY A 83 2.89 8.56 3.02
N SER A 84 3.21 8.60 4.32
CA SER A 84 4.33 9.33 4.89
C SER A 84 4.89 8.59 6.09
N PHE A 85 6.19 8.71 6.31
CA PHE A 85 6.87 8.11 7.45
C PHE A 85 8.07 8.93 7.86
N VAL A 86 8.50 8.81 9.11
CA VAL A 86 9.74 9.41 9.55
C VAL A 86 10.91 8.48 9.23
N GLY A 87 11.87 9.00 8.44
CA GLY A 87 13.01 8.21 7.99
C GLY A 87 13.95 9.01 7.10
N ILE A 88 14.65 8.31 6.21
CA ILE A 88 15.55 8.96 5.25
C ILE A 88 14.95 9.11 3.84
N GLY A 89 13.98 8.29 3.45
CA GLY A 89 13.35 8.37 2.13
C GLY A 89 14.13 7.63 1.04
N ALA A 90 14.38 6.34 1.26
CA ALA A 90 14.98 5.44 0.28
C ALA A 90 14.31 4.08 0.32
N SER A 91 14.11 3.43 -0.84
CA SER A 91 13.72 2.03 -0.93
C SER A 91 14.96 1.14 -1.02
N LEU A 92 14.89 -0.02 -0.40
CA LEU A 92 16.04 -0.90 -0.19
C LEU A 92 15.79 -2.29 -0.76
N GLU A 93 16.84 -2.92 -1.32
CA GLU A 93 16.85 -4.32 -1.72
C GLU A 93 18.09 -5.03 -1.20
N LYS A 94 18.05 -6.35 -1.10
CA LYS A 94 19.21 -7.16 -0.70
C LYS A 94 20.19 -7.30 -1.85
N CYS A 95 21.50 -7.17 -1.56
CA CYS A 95 22.57 -7.48 -2.48
C CYS A 95 23.70 -8.25 -1.77
N ASP A 96 24.67 -8.75 -2.55
CA ASP A 96 25.75 -9.61 -2.01
C ASP A 96 26.67 -8.89 -1.03
N GLU A 97 26.88 -7.58 -1.20
CA GLU A 97 27.78 -6.78 -0.37
C GLU A 97 27.10 -6.15 0.86
N GLY A 98 25.74 -6.10 0.88
CA GLY A 98 24.96 -5.44 1.93
C GLY A 98 23.54 -5.19 1.50
N VAL A 99 23.09 -3.94 1.62
CA VAL A 99 21.73 -3.52 1.20
C VAL A 99 21.83 -2.36 0.22
N ARG A 100 21.24 -2.51 -0.96
CA ARG A 100 21.28 -1.51 -2.03
C ARG A 100 20.10 -0.55 -1.91
N ILE A 101 20.35 0.73 -2.17
CA ILE A 101 19.32 1.73 -2.41
C ILE A 101 18.82 1.57 -3.84
N VAL A 102 17.57 1.14 -4.00
CA VAL A 102 16.92 1.00 -5.31
C VAL A 102 16.43 2.36 -5.80
N ARG A 103 15.89 3.16 -4.87
CA ARG A 103 15.32 4.47 -5.18
C ARG A 103 15.48 5.41 -4.00
N VAL A 104 15.90 6.62 -4.29
CA VAL A 104 15.84 7.78 -3.39
C VAL A 104 14.60 8.59 -3.77
N TYR A 105 13.73 8.88 -2.79
CA TYR A 105 12.52 9.67 -3.04
C TYR A 105 12.86 11.15 -3.20
N GLU A 106 12.14 11.82 -4.11
CA GLU A 106 12.27 13.27 -4.32
C GLU A 106 11.96 14.04 -3.02
N ASP A 107 12.63 15.14 -2.81
CA ASP A 107 12.50 16.01 -1.62
C ASP A 107 12.72 15.28 -0.28
N SER A 108 13.35 14.10 -0.31
CA SER A 108 13.63 13.31 0.89
C SER A 108 14.89 13.76 1.63
N PRO A 109 15.05 13.39 2.91
CA PRO A 109 16.32 13.54 3.64
C PRO A 109 17.50 12.86 2.94
N ALA A 110 17.29 11.69 2.35
CA ALA A 110 18.31 10.94 1.61
C ALA A 110 18.82 11.72 0.39
N GLU A 111 17.91 12.30 -0.38
CA GLU A 111 18.25 13.13 -1.53
C GLU A 111 19.04 14.36 -1.11
N ARG A 112 18.56 15.08 -0.09
CA ARG A 112 19.26 16.26 0.45
C ARG A 112 20.64 15.94 1.00
N ALA A 113 20.83 14.73 1.56
CA ALA A 113 22.14 14.27 2.03
C ALA A 113 23.06 13.79 0.90
N GLY A 114 22.56 13.67 -0.33
CA GLY A 114 23.31 13.24 -1.50
C GLY A 114 23.45 11.73 -1.65
N LEU A 115 22.56 10.95 -1.03
CA LEU A 115 22.37 9.53 -1.37
C LEU A 115 21.81 9.42 -2.79
N ARG A 116 22.07 8.29 -3.45
CA ARG A 116 21.70 8.05 -4.84
C ARG A 116 21.17 6.64 -5.02
N ASP A 117 20.35 6.46 -6.04
CA ASP A 117 20.00 5.15 -6.54
C ASP A 117 21.28 4.37 -6.88
N GLY A 118 21.31 3.07 -6.54
CA GLY A 118 22.49 2.22 -6.72
C GLY A 118 23.53 2.26 -5.58
N ASP A 119 23.46 3.19 -4.61
CA ASP A 119 24.34 3.19 -3.44
C ASP A 119 24.16 1.89 -2.64
N ILE A 120 25.26 1.25 -2.23
CA ILE A 120 25.20 0.05 -1.38
C ILE A 120 25.53 0.46 0.06
N ILE A 121 24.58 0.26 0.96
CA ILE A 121 24.76 0.49 2.40
C ILE A 121 25.53 -0.70 2.98
N LEU A 122 26.75 -0.45 3.41
CA LEU A 122 27.63 -1.44 4.05
C LEU A 122 27.50 -1.46 5.58
N ALA A 123 27.16 -0.31 6.18
CA ALA A 123 26.94 -0.20 7.62
C ALA A 123 25.97 0.94 7.95
N VAL A 124 25.25 0.79 9.07
CA VAL A 124 24.40 1.80 9.72
C VAL A 124 24.99 2.08 11.10
N ASP A 125 25.36 3.33 11.37
CA ASP A 125 26.04 3.76 12.61
C ASP A 125 27.21 2.85 13.01
N GLY A 126 27.99 2.39 11.99
CA GLY A 126 29.13 1.50 12.17
C GLY A 126 28.78 0.01 12.30
N VAL A 127 27.49 -0.38 12.33
CA VAL A 127 27.04 -1.77 12.39
C VAL A 127 26.86 -2.31 10.97
N SER A 128 27.57 -3.40 10.63
CA SER A 128 27.52 -3.99 9.28
C SER A 128 26.12 -4.46 8.88
N THR A 129 25.77 -4.22 7.61
CA THR A 129 24.52 -4.68 6.96
C THR A 129 24.70 -5.99 6.21
N PHE A 130 25.92 -6.53 6.15
CA PHE A 130 26.22 -7.77 5.42
C PHE A 130 25.32 -8.93 5.88
N GLY A 131 24.62 -9.56 4.93
CA GLY A 131 23.75 -10.71 5.19
C GLY A 131 22.43 -10.38 5.88
N LYS A 132 22.17 -9.10 6.22
CA LYS A 132 20.87 -8.69 6.81
C LYS A 132 19.79 -8.58 5.75
N GLU A 133 18.55 -8.76 6.18
CA GLU A 133 17.38 -8.47 5.34
C GLU A 133 17.14 -6.95 5.26
N PRO A 134 16.65 -6.42 4.12
CA PRO A 134 16.39 -4.99 3.93
C PRO A 134 15.46 -4.40 5.00
N SER A 135 14.47 -5.15 5.46
CA SER A 135 13.55 -4.73 6.52
C SER A 135 14.26 -4.50 7.87
N ALA A 136 15.23 -5.34 8.22
CA ALA A 136 16.02 -5.18 9.44
C ALA A 136 16.93 -3.94 9.34
N VAL A 137 17.55 -3.70 8.18
CA VAL A 137 18.37 -2.50 7.95
C VAL A 137 17.49 -1.25 7.94
N ALA A 138 16.31 -1.30 7.36
CA ALA A 138 15.35 -0.20 7.39
C ALA A 138 14.93 0.14 8.83
N ALA A 139 14.75 -0.86 9.70
CA ALA A 139 14.45 -0.63 11.12
C ALA A 139 15.60 0.08 11.85
N GLU A 140 16.85 -0.27 11.56
CA GLU A 140 18.05 0.40 12.12
C GLU A 140 18.20 1.85 11.61
N ILE A 141 17.80 2.11 10.34
CA ILE A 141 17.82 3.44 9.75
C ILE A 141 16.72 4.33 10.33
N ARG A 142 15.55 3.79 10.67
CA ARG A 142 14.44 4.54 11.27
C ARG A 142 14.83 5.10 12.63
N GLY A 143 14.07 6.09 13.11
CA GLY A 143 14.25 6.72 14.41
C GLY A 143 13.46 8.00 14.52
N GLU A 144 13.63 8.74 15.61
CA GLU A 144 12.92 9.99 15.86
C GLU A 144 13.28 11.07 14.83
N GLU A 145 12.29 11.88 14.46
CA GLU A 145 12.46 13.01 13.55
C GLU A 145 13.52 13.98 14.08
N GLY A 146 14.34 14.51 13.18
CA GLY A 146 15.43 15.44 13.51
C GLY A 146 16.71 14.78 14.02
N THR A 147 16.68 13.48 14.38
CA THR A 147 17.91 12.74 14.73
C THR A 147 18.69 12.35 13.46
N SER A 148 19.96 12.03 13.60
CA SER A 148 20.82 11.67 12.47
C SER A 148 21.21 10.20 12.53
N VAL A 149 21.37 9.58 11.34
CA VAL A 149 21.94 8.26 11.13
C VAL A 149 23.12 8.38 10.18
N THR A 150 24.22 7.67 10.45
CA THR A 150 25.38 7.63 9.57
C THR A 150 25.37 6.34 8.75
N LEU A 151 25.35 6.48 7.43
CA LEU A 151 25.40 5.36 6.51
C LEU A 151 26.79 5.28 5.87
N THR A 152 27.47 4.15 6.06
CA THR A 152 28.68 3.83 5.28
C THR A 152 28.22 3.21 3.97
N ILE A 153 28.45 3.91 2.87
CA ILE A 153 28.03 3.45 1.54
C ILE A 153 29.21 3.13 0.63
N GLN A 154 29.01 2.19 -0.30
CA GLN A 154 29.91 1.88 -1.39
C GLN A 154 29.36 2.49 -2.68
N ARG A 155 30.23 3.23 -3.37
CA ARG A 155 30.03 3.69 -4.76
C ARG A 155 31.17 3.17 -5.63
N PRO A 156 31.05 3.19 -6.96
CA PRO A 156 32.18 2.90 -7.84
C PRO A 156 33.42 3.80 -7.57
N THR A 157 33.20 5.02 -7.06
CA THR A 157 34.24 5.98 -6.68
C THR A 157 34.90 5.69 -5.33
N GLY A 158 34.42 4.71 -4.56
CA GLY A 158 34.92 4.34 -3.24
C GLY A 158 33.91 4.38 -2.13
N ARG A 159 34.37 4.13 -0.92
CA ARG A 159 33.55 4.19 0.30
C ARG A 159 33.48 5.61 0.84
N LEU A 160 32.30 5.98 1.36
CA LEU A 160 32.10 7.25 2.03
C LEU A 160 31.03 7.10 3.13
N ASP A 161 31.15 7.91 4.17
CA ASP A 161 30.16 8.01 5.22
C ASP A 161 29.27 9.22 4.94
N ILE A 162 27.96 9.00 4.96
CA ILE A 162 26.95 10.03 4.77
C ILE A 162 26.06 10.10 6.01
N ALA A 163 26.07 11.25 6.69
CA ALA A 163 25.14 11.52 7.77
C ALA A 163 23.83 12.03 7.17
N VAL A 164 22.72 11.37 7.50
CA VAL A 164 21.39 11.73 7.04
C VAL A 164 20.56 12.11 8.25
N GLN A 165 20.02 13.33 8.26
CA GLN A 165 19.07 13.73 9.29
C GLN A 165 17.70 13.14 8.95
N ARG A 166 17.11 12.38 9.86
CA ARG A 166 15.77 11.80 9.69
C ARG A 166 14.72 12.91 9.63
N GLY A 167 13.74 12.73 8.78
CA GLY A 167 12.64 13.68 8.63
C GLY A 167 11.41 13.02 8.04
N LEU A 168 10.33 13.80 7.93
CA LEU A 168 9.13 13.35 7.27
C LEU A 168 9.41 13.09 5.78
N VAL A 169 9.07 11.91 5.31
CA VAL A 169 9.13 11.49 3.92
C VAL A 169 7.72 11.31 3.42
N GLU A 170 7.35 12.04 2.38
CA GLU A 170 6.06 11.86 1.71
C GLU A 170 6.25 11.02 0.45
N ILE A 171 5.48 9.93 0.35
CA ILE A 171 5.43 9.11 -0.86
C ILE A 171 4.29 9.63 -1.73
N ASN A 172 4.60 10.07 -2.94
CA ASN A 172 3.57 10.47 -3.89
C ASN A 172 2.95 9.22 -4.55
N PRO A 173 1.68 8.89 -4.25
CA PRO A 173 1.02 7.70 -4.79
C PRO A 173 0.48 7.91 -6.21
N VAL A 174 0.63 9.10 -6.80
CA VAL A 174 0.11 9.44 -8.12
C VAL A 174 1.25 9.82 -9.03
N SER A 175 1.45 9.07 -10.09
CA SER A 175 2.32 9.44 -11.21
C SER A 175 1.49 9.75 -12.45
N TRP A 176 1.98 10.68 -13.27
CA TRP A 176 1.24 11.06 -14.47
C TRP A 176 2.17 11.58 -15.58
N ARG A 177 1.71 11.47 -16.81
CA ARG A 177 2.35 12.02 -17.99
C ARG A 177 1.32 12.36 -19.06
N ILE A 178 1.71 13.18 -20.00
CA ILE A 178 0.86 13.52 -21.15
C ILE A 178 1.53 12.92 -22.40
N GLU A 179 0.77 12.11 -23.10
CA GLU A 179 1.11 11.49 -24.37
C GLU A 179 0.19 12.07 -25.45
N GLU A 180 0.71 12.99 -26.26
CA GLU A 180 -0.06 13.74 -27.26
C GLU A 180 -1.26 14.49 -26.62
N ASP A 181 -2.50 14.04 -26.85
CA ASP A 181 -3.75 14.60 -26.31
C ASP A 181 -4.39 13.73 -25.21
N VAL A 182 -3.68 12.71 -24.73
CA VAL A 182 -4.11 11.80 -23.65
C VAL A 182 -3.26 12.00 -22.40
N ALA A 183 -3.90 12.19 -21.27
CA ALA A 183 -3.23 12.13 -19.97
C ALA A 183 -3.28 10.70 -19.43
N TYR A 184 -2.12 10.10 -19.22
CA TYR A 184 -1.98 8.87 -18.43
C TYR A 184 -1.78 9.23 -16.98
N ILE A 185 -2.58 8.67 -16.07
CA ILE A 185 -2.49 8.85 -14.63
C ILE A 185 -2.48 7.46 -13.99
N HIS A 186 -1.46 7.15 -13.22
CA HIS A 186 -1.38 5.95 -12.40
C HIS A 186 -1.56 6.30 -10.93
N ILE A 187 -2.44 5.58 -10.24
CA ILE A 187 -2.65 5.68 -8.79
C ILE A 187 -2.23 4.36 -8.17
N GLU A 188 -1.12 4.37 -7.42
CA GLU A 188 -0.55 3.19 -6.78
C GLU A 188 -1.40 2.73 -5.57
N SER A 189 -1.92 3.68 -4.79
CA SER A 189 -2.76 3.41 -3.62
C SER A 189 -3.52 4.67 -3.19
N PHE A 190 -4.50 4.53 -2.29
CA PHE A 190 -5.26 5.64 -1.73
C PHE A 190 -4.75 6.00 -0.33
N THR A 191 -3.65 6.72 -0.26
CA THR A 191 -3.07 7.29 0.97
C THR A 191 -3.63 8.70 1.23
N SER A 192 -3.34 9.29 2.40
CA SER A 192 -3.90 10.60 2.81
C SER A 192 -3.54 11.78 1.89
N ASN A 193 -2.56 11.62 1.01
CA ASN A 193 -2.12 12.65 0.07
C ASN A 193 -2.51 12.37 -1.39
N THR A 194 -3.28 11.30 -1.65
CA THR A 194 -3.62 10.86 -3.02
C THR A 194 -4.46 11.90 -3.76
N SER A 195 -5.52 12.43 -3.14
CA SER A 195 -6.40 13.42 -3.78
C SER A 195 -5.71 14.75 -4.05
N GLY A 196 -4.75 15.13 -3.18
CA GLY A 196 -3.90 16.31 -3.38
C GLY A 196 -2.92 16.12 -4.54
N SER A 197 -2.30 14.94 -4.64
CA SER A 197 -1.40 14.59 -5.73
C SER A 197 -2.15 14.45 -7.06
N PHE A 198 -3.34 13.85 -7.04
CA PHE A 198 -4.22 13.78 -8.20
C PHE A 198 -4.67 15.17 -8.67
N GLN A 199 -4.91 16.13 -7.75
CA GLN A 199 -5.24 17.49 -8.12
C GLN A 199 -4.12 18.16 -8.92
N LYS A 200 -2.85 17.97 -8.54
CA LYS A 200 -1.71 18.51 -9.31
C LYS A 200 -1.68 17.99 -10.74
N ALA A 201 -2.02 16.72 -10.95
CA ALA A 201 -2.17 16.15 -12.29
C ALA A 201 -3.33 16.82 -13.04
N MET A 202 -4.48 16.99 -12.39
CA MET A 202 -5.66 17.60 -13.00
C MET A 202 -5.42 19.08 -13.37
N ASP A 203 -4.74 19.86 -12.53
CA ASP A 203 -4.40 21.26 -12.82
C ASP A 203 -3.58 21.39 -14.10
N GLU A 204 -2.63 20.49 -14.34
CA GLU A 204 -1.83 20.48 -15.58
C GLU A 204 -2.64 20.00 -16.79
N ILE A 205 -3.51 19.00 -16.61
CA ILE A 205 -4.43 18.50 -17.65
C ILE A 205 -5.37 19.61 -18.10
N GLU A 206 -5.99 20.32 -17.16
CA GLU A 206 -6.87 21.45 -17.43
C GLU A 206 -6.14 22.62 -18.09
N ARG A 207 -4.94 22.95 -17.60
CA ARG A 207 -4.10 24.01 -18.17
C ARG A 207 -3.76 23.74 -19.66
N ARG A 208 -3.63 22.46 -20.04
CA ARG A 208 -3.37 22.04 -21.44
C ARG A 208 -4.65 21.80 -22.26
N GLY A 209 -5.83 21.90 -21.65
CA GLY A 209 -7.11 21.64 -22.30
C GLY A 209 -7.31 20.17 -22.68
N ILE A 210 -6.67 19.25 -21.96
CA ILE A 210 -6.79 17.80 -22.21
C ILE A 210 -8.06 17.29 -21.54
N THR A 211 -8.83 16.48 -22.26
CA THR A 211 -10.07 15.87 -21.76
C THR A 211 -10.05 14.34 -21.79
N LYS A 212 -9.02 13.74 -22.35
CA LYS A 212 -8.85 12.29 -22.49
C LYS A 212 -7.93 11.78 -21.41
N ILE A 213 -8.42 10.90 -20.53
CA ILE A 213 -7.66 10.37 -19.38
C ILE A 213 -7.64 8.84 -19.44
N LEU A 214 -6.44 8.28 -19.49
CA LEU A 214 -6.18 6.87 -19.25
C LEU A 214 -5.75 6.74 -17.78
N LEU A 215 -6.68 6.28 -16.95
CA LEU A 215 -6.46 6.07 -15.52
C LEU A 215 -6.02 4.63 -15.28
N ASP A 216 -4.87 4.44 -14.67
CA ASP A 216 -4.34 3.12 -14.34
C ASP A 216 -4.51 2.83 -12.85
N LEU A 217 -5.32 1.82 -12.54
CA LEU A 217 -5.59 1.30 -11.19
C LEU A 217 -5.12 -0.16 -11.03
N ARG A 218 -4.34 -0.67 -11.99
CA ARG A 218 -3.76 -2.01 -11.86
C ARG A 218 -2.85 -2.05 -10.65
N ASP A 219 -2.86 -3.18 -9.94
CA ASP A 219 -2.07 -3.44 -8.73
C ASP A 219 -2.34 -2.47 -7.56
N ASN A 220 -3.42 -1.67 -7.64
CA ASN A 220 -3.84 -0.78 -6.57
C ASN A 220 -4.68 -1.55 -5.53
N PRO A 221 -4.17 -1.79 -4.30
CA PRO A 221 -4.88 -2.57 -3.28
C PRO A 221 -6.01 -1.78 -2.58
N GLY A 222 -6.19 -0.50 -2.92
CA GLY A 222 -7.11 0.41 -2.26
C GLY A 222 -6.43 1.35 -1.27
N GLY A 223 -7.06 1.57 -0.13
CA GLY A 223 -6.64 2.50 0.91
C GLY A 223 -7.83 3.25 1.49
N TYR A 224 -7.68 4.57 1.74
CA TYR A 224 -8.75 5.40 2.27
C TYR A 224 -9.90 5.59 1.29
N VAL A 225 -11.12 5.27 1.73
CA VAL A 225 -12.35 5.49 0.97
C VAL A 225 -12.55 6.97 0.66
N ASP A 226 -12.31 7.86 1.63
CA ASP A 226 -12.49 9.30 1.46
C ASP A 226 -11.55 9.87 0.38
N GLU A 227 -10.35 9.33 0.22
CA GLU A 227 -9.41 9.71 -0.84
C GLU A 227 -9.88 9.26 -2.22
N ALA A 228 -10.36 8.03 -2.34
CA ALA A 228 -10.95 7.54 -3.60
C ALA A 228 -12.20 8.35 -3.99
N VAL A 229 -13.04 8.70 -3.02
CA VAL A 229 -14.19 9.58 -3.22
C VAL A 229 -13.75 10.98 -3.65
N ALA A 230 -12.70 11.55 -3.03
CA ALA A 230 -12.18 12.87 -3.39
C ALA A 230 -11.65 12.88 -4.83
N VAL A 231 -10.98 11.81 -5.27
CA VAL A 231 -10.57 11.62 -6.68
C VAL A 231 -11.80 11.48 -7.59
N ALA A 232 -12.78 10.64 -7.20
CA ALA A 232 -13.99 10.44 -7.98
C ALA A 232 -14.75 11.76 -8.23
N ARG A 233 -14.86 12.63 -7.22
CA ARG A 233 -15.51 13.95 -7.34
C ARG A 233 -14.91 14.85 -8.41
N LYS A 234 -13.67 14.63 -8.83
CA LYS A 234 -12.99 15.44 -9.85
C LYS A 234 -13.27 14.97 -11.27
N ILE A 235 -13.68 13.71 -11.47
CA ILE A 235 -13.80 13.11 -12.82
C ILE A 235 -15.16 12.44 -13.05
N VAL A 236 -15.83 11.93 -12.00
CA VAL A 236 -17.12 11.26 -12.12
C VAL A 236 -18.26 12.30 -12.05
N PRO A 237 -19.26 12.23 -12.98
CA PRO A 237 -20.36 13.20 -13.00
C PRO A 237 -21.28 13.07 -11.77
N GLU A 238 -22.07 14.12 -11.53
CA GLU A 238 -23.09 14.24 -10.48
C GLU A 238 -23.85 12.95 -10.22
N GLY A 239 -24.00 12.61 -8.93
CA GLY A 239 -24.75 11.45 -8.43
C GLY A 239 -23.95 10.64 -7.41
N LEU A 240 -24.53 9.52 -6.98
CA LEU A 240 -23.91 8.62 -6.00
C LEU A 240 -22.55 8.11 -6.52
N ILE A 241 -21.55 8.06 -5.67
CA ILE A 241 -20.25 7.40 -5.93
C ILE A 241 -20.29 5.99 -5.33
N THR A 242 -20.58 5.91 -4.03
CA THR A 242 -20.68 4.66 -3.28
C THR A 242 -21.56 4.83 -2.04
N LYS A 243 -22.09 3.73 -1.52
CA LYS A 243 -22.75 3.65 -0.23
C LYS A 243 -21.98 2.69 0.67
N LEU A 244 -21.71 3.08 1.91
CA LEU A 244 -21.23 2.21 2.98
C LEU A 244 -22.42 1.81 3.85
N ASP A 245 -22.58 0.52 4.09
CA ASP A 245 -23.69 -0.07 4.87
C ASP A 245 -23.07 -0.88 6.03
N PHE A 246 -23.36 -0.46 7.26
CA PHE A 246 -22.76 -1.00 8.47
C PHE A 246 -23.76 -1.91 9.22
N LYS A 247 -23.25 -3.04 9.72
CA LYS A 247 -24.06 -3.97 10.53
C LYS A 247 -24.50 -3.37 11.86
N SER A 248 -23.66 -2.56 12.49
CA SER A 248 -23.89 -2.01 13.82
C SER A 248 -24.59 -0.65 13.75
N GLU A 249 -25.68 -0.48 14.50
CA GLU A 249 -26.37 0.81 14.65
C GLU A 249 -25.50 1.92 15.28
N ARG A 250 -24.33 1.56 15.82
CA ARG A 250 -23.32 2.52 16.33
C ARG A 250 -22.53 3.22 15.24
N LEU A 251 -22.51 2.62 14.05
CA LEU A 251 -21.90 3.19 12.86
C LEU A 251 -23.01 3.59 11.90
N SER A 252 -23.07 4.86 11.56
CA SER A 252 -24.06 5.35 10.61
C SER A 252 -23.67 5.00 9.18
N ASP A 253 -24.62 4.50 8.41
CA ASP A 253 -24.45 4.36 6.96
C ASP A 253 -24.00 5.67 6.33
N LYS A 254 -23.15 5.58 5.32
CA LYS A 254 -22.62 6.75 4.61
C LYS A 254 -22.88 6.64 3.12
N GLU A 255 -23.36 7.72 2.54
CA GLU A 255 -23.49 7.86 1.09
C GLU A 255 -22.58 8.99 0.61
N TYR A 256 -21.80 8.70 -0.42
CA TYR A 256 -20.87 9.64 -1.01
C TYR A 256 -21.32 10.06 -2.38
N TYR A 257 -21.37 11.35 -2.63
CA TYR A 257 -21.86 11.92 -3.88
C TYR A 257 -20.79 12.76 -4.56
N SER A 258 -20.88 12.82 -5.89
CA SER A 258 -20.21 13.79 -6.74
C SER A 258 -21.20 14.88 -7.15
N ASP A 259 -20.76 16.12 -7.11
CA ASP A 259 -21.50 17.29 -7.57
C ASP A 259 -20.97 17.83 -8.91
N LEU A 260 -20.10 17.08 -9.61
CA LEU A 260 -19.44 17.51 -10.85
C LEU A 260 -20.46 17.57 -12.00
N LYS A 261 -20.92 18.76 -12.31
CA LYS A 261 -21.80 19.00 -13.45
C LYS A 261 -21.00 19.00 -14.75
N ASN A 262 -21.52 18.30 -15.76
CA ASN A 262 -20.96 18.32 -17.11
C ASN A 262 -19.46 17.94 -17.16
N SER A 263 -19.08 16.83 -16.52
CA SER A 263 -17.71 16.31 -16.63
C SER A 263 -17.24 16.30 -18.10
N PRO A 264 -16.16 17.01 -18.45
CA PRO A 264 -15.68 17.07 -19.83
C PRO A 264 -14.84 15.84 -20.21
N TYR A 265 -14.51 14.99 -19.23
CA TYR A 265 -13.52 13.93 -19.40
C TYR A 265 -14.09 12.69 -20.09
N LEU A 266 -13.30 12.12 -20.99
CA LEU A 266 -13.44 10.76 -21.53
C LEU A 266 -12.45 9.87 -20.79
N LEU A 267 -12.94 8.81 -20.16
CA LEU A 267 -12.16 7.98 -19.27
C LEU A 267 -12.02 6.56 -19.84
N ALA A 268 -10.79 6.06 -19.89
CA ALA A 268 -10.50 4.64 -19.96
C ALA A 268 -9.75 4.27 -18.69
N VAL A 269 -10.12 3.17 -18.04
CA VAL A 269 -9.57 2.76 -16.75
C VAL A 269 -8.97 1.37 -16.88
N LEU A 270 -7.68 1.25 -16.58
CA LEU A 270 -6.99 -0.03 -16.55
C LEU A 270 -7.18 -0.68 -15.18
N VAL A 271 -7.58 -1.93 -15.16
CA VAL A 271 -7.84 -2.72 -13.95
C VAL A 271 -7.32 -4.14 -14.10
N ASN A 272 -6.92 -4.78 -13.00
CA ASN A 272 -6.54 -6.18 -12.96
C ASN A 272 -7.02 -6.86 -11.67
N GLU A 273 -6.66 -8.13 -11.48
CA GLU A 273 -7.04 -8.95 -10.32
C GLU A 273 -6.52 -8.42 -8.98
N ASN A 274 -5.55 -7.51 -8.98
CA ASN A 274 -5.01 -6.85 -7.79
C ASN A 274 -5.65 -5.47 -7.53
N THR A 275 -6.48 -4.97 -8.45
CA THR A 275 -7.29 -3.76 -8.22
C THR A 275 -8.34 -4.07 -7.17
N ALA A 276 -8.27 -3.46 -5.96
CA ALA A 276 -9.09 -3.86 -4.82
C ALA A 276 -9.65 -2.68 -4.02
N SER A 277 -10.75 -2.92 -3.27
CA SER A 277 -11.28 -2.03 -2.23
C SER A 277 -11.59 -0.61 -2.73
N ALA A 278 -10.95 0.44 -2.19
CA ALA A 278 -11.14 1.84 -2.60
C ALA A 278 -10.89 2.07 -4.10
N ALA A 279 -9.98 1.30 -4.72
CA ALA A 279 -9.77 1.33 -6.17
C ALA A 279 -11.00 0.79 -6.92
N GLU A 280 -11.69 -0.22 -6.38
CA GLU A 280 -12.93 -0.73 -6.95
C GLU A 280 -14.10 0.25 -6.75
N ILE A 281 -14.09 1.05 -5.68
CA ILE A 281 -15.06 2.15 -5.49
C ILE A 281 -14.94 3.16 -6.63
N LEU A 282 -13.72 3.62 -6.93
CA LEU A 282 -13.46 4.57 -8.01
C LEU A 282 -13.79 3.98 -9.38
N ALA A 283 -13.28 2.78 -9.68
CA ALA A 283 -13.53 2.08 -10.94
C ALA A 283 -15.02 1.82 -11.16
N GLY A 284 -15.72 1.33 -10.12
CA GLY A 284 -17.16 1.09 -10.15
C GLY A 284 -17.98 2.36 -10.33
N ALA A 285 -17.60 3.46 -9.70
CA ALA A 285 -18.26 4.76 -9.89
C ALA A 285 -18.11 5.28 -11.33
N ILE A 286 -16.92 5.12 -11.93
CA ILE A 286 -16.67 5.50 -13.33
C ILE A 286 -17.50 4.63 -14.27
N GLN A 287 -17.46 3.31 -14.13
CA GLN A 287 -18.21 2.36 -14.95
C GLN A 287 -19.71 2.59 -14.85
N ASP A 288 -20.26 2.64 -13.64
CA ASP A 288 -21.69 2.80 -13.38
C ASP A 288 -22.24 4.15 -13.81
N SER A 289 -21.41 5.18 -13.88
CA SER A 289 -21.80 6.50 -14.41
C SER A 289 -21.91 6.54 -15.95
N GLY A 290 -21.39 5.54 -16.64
CA GLY A 290 -21.30 5.50 -18.10
C GLY A 290 -20.30 6.50 -18.70
N LYS A 291 -19.42 7.09 -17.87
CA LYS A 291 -18.42 8.08 -18.31
C LYS A 291 -17.08 7.48 -18.69
N GLY A 292 -16.84 6.23 -18.32
CA GLY A 292 -15.60 5.53 -18.63
C GLY A 292 -15.81 4.06 -18.90
N VAL A 293 -14.79 3.44 -19.44
CA VAL A 293 -14.73 2.03 -19.85
C VAL A 293 -13.63 1.37 -19.06
N LEU A 294 -13.92 0.27 -18.36
CA LEU A 294 -12.93 -0.56 -17.70
C LEU A 294 -12.27 -1.50 -18.70
N ILE A 295 -10.95 -1.55 -18.72
CA ILE A 295 -10.15 -2.37 -19.64
C ILE A 295 -9.17 -3.20 -18.80
N GLY A 296 -9.03 -4.47 -19.12
CA GLY A 296 -8.09 -5.36 -18.43
C GLY A 296 -8.73 -6.63 -17.92
N GLN A 297 -8.51 -6.98 -16.67
CA GLN A 297 -9.01 -8.20 -16.04
C GLN A 297 -10.01 -7.86 -14.94
N LYS A 298 -10.78 -8.87 -14.51
CA LYS A 298 -11.73 -8.73 -13.42
C LYS A 298 -11.01 -8.35 -12.13
N THR A 299 -11.54 -7.36 -11.40
CA THR A 299 -10.95 -6.88 -10.16
C THR A 299 -11.05 -7.88 -9.01
N TYR A 300 -10.34 -7.64 -7.92
CA TYR A 300 -10.19 -8.53 -6.76
C TYR A 300 -11.52 -8.92 -6.12
N GLY A 301 -12.42 -7.96 -5.93
CA GLY A 301 -13.69 -8.21 -5.28
C GLY A 301 -13.65 -8.05 -3.77
N LYS A 302 -12.94 -7.04 -3.25
CA LYS A 302 -13.00 -6.68 -1.84
C LYS A 302 -14.07 -5.63 -1.62
N GLY A 303 -15.28 -6.07 -1.31
CA GLY A 303 -16.46 -5.23 -1.09
C GLY A 303 -16.78 -4.95 0.39
N VAL A 304 -15.86 -5.23 1.31
CA VAL A 304 -16.03 -5.01 2.75
C VAL A 304 -15.20 -3.84 3.26
N VAL A 305 -15.70 -3.21 4.34
CA VAL A 305 -15.07 -2.04 4.98
C VAL A 305 -14.57 -2.43 6.36
N GLN A 306 -13.34 -2.02 6.66
CA GLN A 306 -12.74 -2.15 7.99
C GLN A 306 -12.71 -0.80 8.70
N ASN A 307 -13.02 -0.83 10.01
CA ASN A 307 -12.75 0.25 10.94
C ASN A 307 -11.61 -0.15 11.87
N MET A 308 -10.85 0.85 12.30
CA MET A 308 -9.76 0.71 13.28
C MET A 308 -10.26 1.18 14.63
N PHE A 309 -10.02 0.37 15.67
CA PHE A 309 -10.41 0.66 17.04
C PHE A 309 -9.21 0.51 17.96
N TYR A 310 -8.76 1.59 18.57
CA TYR A 310 -7.70 1.54 19.56
C TYR A 310 -8.14 0.77 20.80
N VAL A 311 -7.24 -0.04 21.35
CA VAL A 311 -7.48 -0.92 22.50
C VAL A 311 -6.73 -0.38 23.69
N LEU A 312 -7.44 -0.21 24.82
CA LEU A 312 -6.83 0.18 26.09
C LEU A 312 -6.08 -1.01 26.70
N THR A 313 -4.97 -0.72 27.40
CA THR A 313 -4.34 -1.70 28.30
C THR A 313 -5.32 -2.10 29.41
N PRO A 314 -5.14 -3.27 30.06
CA PRO A 314 -5.96 -3.67 31.22
C PRO A 314 -5.98 -2.61 32.34
N GLU A 315 -4.84 -1.99 32.62
CA GLU A 315 -4.68 -0.94 33.63
C GLU A 315 -5.45 0.32 33.25
N ALA A 316 -5.33 0.76 32.02
CA ALA A 316 -6.07 1.92 31.50
C ALA A 316 -7.57 1.65 31.50
N TYR A 317 -8.00 0.46 31.06
CA TYR A 317 -9.40 0.06 31.10
C TYR A 317 -9.95 0.04 32.53
N ALA A 318 -9.21 -0.49 33.50
CA ALA A 318 -9.58 -0.46 34.92
C ALA A 318 -9.62 0.96 35.50
N LYS A 319 -8.63 1.81 35.13
CA LYS A 319 -8.49 3.22 35.55
C LYS A 319 -9.68 4.07 35.09
N TYR A 320 -10.00 3.98 33.80
CA TYR A 320 -11.03 4.81 33.18
C TYR A 320 -12.42 4.17 33.26
N GLY A 321 -12.52 2.84 33.30
CA GLY A 321 -13.78 2.09 33.33
C GLY A 321 -14.68 2.47 34.48
N LYS A 322 -14.11 2.58 35.70
CA LYS A 322 -14.85 3.00 36.92
C LYS A 322 -15.37 4.43 36.85
N LYS A 323 -14.60 5.33 36.21
CA LYS A 323 -14.92 6.75 36.18
C LYS A 323 -15.93 7.09 35.07
N TYR A 324 -15.81 6.46 33.90
CA TYR A 324 -16.56 6.82 32.71
C TYR A 324 -17.55 5.73 32.25
N GLY A 325 -17.66 4.61 32.99
CA GLY A 325 -18.60 3.53 32.69
C GLY A 325 -18.31 2.85 31.35
N LEU A 326 -17.04 2.53 31.06
CA LEU A 326 -16.67 1.92 29.79
C LEU A 326 -17.28 0.54 29.61
N HIS A 327 -17.83 0.28 28.42
CA HIS A 327 -18.40 -1.02 28.05
C HIS A 327 -17.39 -1.91 27.31
N TYR A 328 -16.47 -1.29 26.58
CA TYR A 328 -15.55 -1.99 25.70
C TYR A 328 -14.12 -1.51 25.92
N ILE A 329 -13.17 -2.42 25.74
CA ILE A 329 -11.73 -2.12 25.71
C ILE A 329 -11.36 -1.13 24.60
N THR A 330 -12.26 -0.91 23.63
CA THR A 330 -12.10 0.01 22.48
C THR A 330 -12.80 1.36 22.67
N SER A 331 -13.14 1.73 23.91
CA SER A 331 -13.87 2.98 24.22
C SER A 331 -12.98 4.25 24.15
N VAL A 332 -11.91 4.24 23.37
CA VAL A 332 -10.95 5.34 23.22
C VAL A 332 -11.59 6.61 22.68
N GLU A 333 -12.44 6.49 21.65
CA GLU A 333 -13.16 7.64 21.08
C GLU A 333 -14.10 8.30 22.10
N TRP A 334 -14.78 7.47 22.92
CA TRP A 334 -15.61 7.99 24.01
C TRP A 334 -14.81 8.76 25.05
N LEU A 335 -13.63 8.24 25.43
CA LEU A 335 -12.74 8.94 26.36
C LEU A 335 -12.26 10.27 25.79
N SER A 336 -11.91 10.30 24.50
CA SER A 336 -11.52 11.53 23.81
C SER A 336 -12.69 12.55 23.79
N TYR A 337 -13.90 12.08 23.55
CA TYR A 337 -15.11 12.94 23.62
C TYR A 337 -15.33 13.52 25.03
N GLU A 338 -15.06 12.76 26.08
CA GLU A 338 -15.09 13.20 27.49
C GLU A 338 -13.89 14.09 27.88
N GLY A 339 -13.00 14.42 26.92
CA GLY A 339 -11.85 15.28 27.12
C GLY A 339 -10.68 14.59 27.84
N VAL A 340 -10.62 13.27 27.85
CA VAL A 340 -9.50 12.51 28.39
C VAL A 340 -8.37 12.48 27.38
N LEU A 341 -7.20 12.99 27.77
CA LEU A 341 -5.96 12.78 27.05
C LEU A 341 -5.34 11.45 27.50
N LEU A 342 -5.30 10.50 26.58
CA LEU A 342 -4.66 9.20 26.83
C LEU A 342 -3.15 9.34 26.63
N ASP A 343 -2.41 8.65 27.50
CA ASP A 343 -0.98 8.42 27.28
C ASP A 343 -0.82 7.35 26.18
N PRO A 344 0.21 7.40 25.33
CA PRO A 344 0.55 6.29 24.44
C PRO A 344 0.65 4.94 25.17
N ASP A 345 1.14 4.93 26.41
CA ASP A 345 1.26 3.74 27.25
C ASP A 345 -0.11 3.23 27.78
N ASP A 346 -1.18 4.01 27.67
CA ASP A 346 -2.56 3.55 27.96
C ASP A 346 -3.13 2.65 26.82
N LEU A 347 -2.42 2.52 25.67
CA LEU A 347 -2.86 1.78 24.51
C LEU A 347 -2.11 0.45 24.33
N LEU A 348 -2.85 -0.64 24.22
CA LEU A 348 -2.33 -1.98 23.96
C LEU A 348 -2.04 -2.22 22.46
N GLY A 349 -2.78 -1.57 21.61
CA GLY A 349 -2.73 -1.74 20.16
C GLY A 349 -4.04 -1.33 19.48
N THR A 350 -4.33 -1.94 18.33
CA THR A 350 -5.50 -1.62 17.51
C THR A 350 -6.17 -2.89 16.98
N ILE A 351 -7.50 -2.92 17.06
CA ILE A 351 -8.33 -3.90 16.35
C ILE A 351 -8.76 -3.29 15.02
N LYS A 352 -8.36 -3.91 13.91
CA LYS A 352 -8.91 -3.66 12.59
C LYS A 352 -10.01 -4.67 12.36
N LEU A 353 -11.23 -4.22 12.18
CA LEU A 353 -12.42 -5.09 12.15
C LEU A 353 -13.28 -4.80 10.92
N THR A 354 -13.70 -5.84 10.22
CA THR A 354 -14.71 -5.73 9.17
C THR A 354 -16.06 -5.43 9.81
N THR A 355 -16.59 -4.24 9.54
CA THR A 355 -17.80 -3.70 10.18
C THR A 355 -18.97 -3.51 9.24
N GLY A 356 -18.72 -3.48 7.93
CA GLY A 356 -19.72 -3.24 6.91
C GLY A 356 -19.26 -3.63 5.52
N HIS A 357 -20.06 -3.29 4.55
CA HIS A 357 -19.77 -3.47 3.14
C HIS A 357 -20.08 -2.19 2.37
N TYR A 358 -19.57 -2.10 1.15
CA TYR A 358 -19.93 -1.02 0.27
C TYR A 358 -20.61 -1.52 -1.01
N LEU A 359 -21.45 -0.64 -1.55
CA LEU A 359 -22.16 -0.85 -2.80
C LEU A 359 -21.66 0.17 -3.83
N THR A 360 -21.58 -0.25 -5.07
CA THR A 360 -21.25 0.66 -6.17
C THR A 360 -22.36 1.68 -6.41
N ARG A 361 -22.14 2.64 -7.30
CA ARG A 361 -23.13 3.66 -7.69
C ARG A 361 -24.50 3.08 -8.02
N ASN A 362 -24.57 1.94 -8.71
CA ASN A 362 -25.80 1.26 -9.09
C ASN A 362 -26.26 0.21 -8.07
N GLY A 363 -25.73 0.20 -6.85
CA GLY A 363 -26.12 -0.71 -5.78
C GLY A 363 -25.60 -2.14 -5.95
N ARG A 364 -24.56 -2.37 -6.74
CA ARG A 364 -23.94 -3.69 -6.91
C ARG A 364 -23.08 -4.04 -5.70
N ALA A 365 -23.26 -5.22 -5.13
CA ALA A 365 -22.34 -5.80 -4.15
C ALA A 365 -21.21 -6.52 -4.90
N ILE A 366 -19.97 -6.23 -4.56
CA ILE A 366 -18.80 -6.78 -5.27
C ILE A 366 -17.96 -7.75 -4.44
N GLN A 367 -18.30 -7.97 -3.17
CA GLN A 367 -17.56 -8.88 -2.29
C GLN A 367 -17.47 -10.29 -2.89
N GLY A 368 -16.25 -10.78 -3.12
CA GLY A 368 -15.97 -12.07 -3.73
C GLY A 368 -16.33 -12.18 -5.23
N VAL A 369 -16.85 -11.10 -5.82
CA VAL A 369 -17.29 -11.07 -7.23
C VAL A 369 -16.38 -10.18 -8.07
N GLY A 370 -15.99 -9.00 -7.59
CA GLY A 370 -15.23 -7.99 -8.32
C GLY A 370 -16.05 -7.27 -9.41
N LEU A 371 -15.38 -6.33 -10.07
CA LEU A 371 -15.91 -5.64 -11.25
C LEU A 371 -15.42 -6.36 -12.50
N ALA A 372 -16.35 -6.73 -13.39
CA ALA A 372 -15.98 -7.22 -14.71
C ALA A 372 -15.57 -6.02 -15.59
N PRO A 373 -14.45 -6.08 -16.31
CA PRO A 373 -14.10 -5.04 -17.26
C PRO A 373 -15.08 -5.02 -18.45
N ASP A 374 -15.27 -3.87 -19.07
CA ASP A 374 -16.06 -3.72 -20.28
C ASP A 374 -15.32 -4.28 -21.51
N ILE A 375 -13.99 -4.24 -21.46
CA ILE A 375 -13.09 -4.81 -22.47
C ILE A 375 -12.11 -5.72 -21.75
N GLU A 376 -12.30 -7.04 -21.88
CA GLU A 376 -11.44 -8.03 -21.25
C GLU A 376 -10.16 -8.23 -22.05
N ILE A 377 -9.02 -7.94 -21.41
CA ILE A 377 -7.69 -8.11 -21.96
C ILE A 377 -6.78 -8.65 -20.86
N ALA A 378 -6.17 -9.80 -21.06
CA ALA A 378 -5.20 -10.35 -20.10
C ALA A 378 -3.87 -9.60 -20.17
N ASP A 379 -3.34 -9.23 -19.03
CA ASP A 379 -1.99 -8.70 -18.91
C ASP A 379 -0.95 -9.79 -19.25
N ARG A 380 0.17 -9.36 -19.82
CA ARG A 380 1.31 -10.23 -20.09
C ARG A 380 2.49 -9.74 -19.28
N THR A 381 2.95 -10.57 -18.35
CA THR A 381 4.09 -10.24 -17.52
C THR A 381 5.39 -10.38 -18.31
N LEU A 382 6.24 -9.35 -18.29
CA LEU A 382 7.62 -9.45 -18.77
C LEU A 382 8.41 -10.44 -17.89
N PRO A 383 9.29 -11.26 -18.49
CA PRO A 383 10.08 -12.24 -17.73
C PRO A 383 10.91 -11.65 -16.58
N ASN A 384 11.26 -10.36 -16.67
CA ASN A 384 12.07 -9.63 -15.68
C ASN A 384 11.23 -8.78 -14.70
N GLY A 385 9.89 -8.89 -14.74
CA GLY A 385 8.99 -8.24 -13.79
C GLY A 385 8.92 -6.70 -13.89
N ILE A 386 9.37 -6.11 -15.02
CA ILE A 386 9.29 -4.66 -15.22
C ILE A 386 7.87 -4.29 -15.68
N ASP A 387 7.30 -3.29 -15.01
CA ASP A 387 6.05 -2.67 -15.44
C ASP A 387 6.33 -1.62 -16.54
N LEU A 388 5.89 -1.91 -17.76
CA LEU A 388 6.08 -1.05 -18.92
C LEU A 388 5.26 0.23 -18.84
N ALA A 389 4.13 0.23 -18.13
CA ALA A 389 3.29 1.40 -17.98
C ALA A 389 3.99 2.52 -17.19
N LEU A 390 4.88 2.13 -16.27
CA LEU A 390 5.65 3.07 -15.44
C LEU A 390 6.95 3.56 -16.09
N ILE A 391 7.28 3.11 -17.31
CA ILE A 391 8.42 3.62 -18.05
C ILE A 391 8.00 4.86 -18.84
N ASN A 392 8.71 5.97 -18.65
CA ASN A 392 8.49 7.17 -19.45
C ASN A 392 9.34 7.14 -20.73
N PRO A 393 8.82 7.61 -21.87
CA PRO A 393 9.64 7.86 -23.04
C PRO A 393 10.75 8.89 -22.75
N LEU A 394 11.92 8.68 -23.32
CA LEU A 394 13.05 9.62 -23.17
C LEU A 394 12.71 10.95 -23.88
N LYS A 395 12.89 12.06 -23.16
CA LYS A 395 12.52 13.41 -23.65
C LYS A 395 13.69 14.37 -23.77
N ASN A 396 14.78 14.13 -23.03
CA ASN A 396 15.93 15.03 -23.06
C ASN A 396 16.59 15.06 -24.44
N THR A 397 16.83 16.24 -24.98
CA THR A 397 17.45 16.44 -26.29
C THR A 397 18.97 16.42 -26.25
N ALA A 398 19.59 16.51 -25.08
CA ALA A 398 21.04 16.42 -24.93
C ALA A 398 21.53 14.97 -25.15
N THR A 399 22.73 14.81 -25.67
CA THR A 399 23.40 13.50 -25.71
C THR A 399 23.87 13.13 -24.30
N LEU A 400 23.49 11.95 -23.83
CA LEU A 400 23.91 11.41 -22.54
C LEU A 400 25.14 10.51 -22.77
N THR A 401 26.22 10.82 -22.10
CA THR A 401 27.52 10.13 -22.21
C THR A 401 27.89 9.48 -20.88
N LEU A 402 29.03 8.78 -20.82
CA LEU A 402 29.53 8.19 -19.57
C LEU A 402 29.53 9.22 -18.43
N ASP A 403 29.16 8.75 -17.24
CA ASP A 403 28.95 9.53 -16.01
C ASP A 403 27.76 10.51 -16.04
N ALA A 404 26.96 10.57 -17.12
CA ALA A 404 25.69 11.27 -17.08
C ALA A 404 24.78 10.70 -15.98
N TYR A 405 24.01 11.57 -15.32
CA TYR A 405 23.10 11.17 -14.26
C TYR A 405 21.74 11.87 -14.46
N GLY A 406 20.68 11.11 -14.36
CA GLY A 406 19.33 11.66 -14.46
C GLY A 406 18.26 10.65 -14.84
N ASP A 407 17.02 11.13 -14.87
CA ASP A 407 15.86 10.29 -15.11
C ASP A 407 15.89 9.61 -16.49
N ASP A 408 16.27 10.30 -17.54
CA ASP A 408 16.37 9.70 -18.90
C ASP A 408 17.37 8.54 -18.97
N VAL A 409 18.43 8.53 -18.14
CA VAL A 409 19.33 7.36 -18.02
C VAL A 409 18.58 6.19 -17.41
N CYS A 410 17.88 6.41 -16.30
CA CYS A 410 17.06 5.39 -15.64
C CYS A 410 15.97 4.83 -16.57
N GLN A 411 15.28 5.70 -17.33
CA GLN A 411 14.27 5.24 -18.29
C GLN A 411 14.93 4.41 -19.42
N ALA A 412 16.08 4.80 -19.92
CA ALA A 412 16.84 4.02 -20.91
C ALA A 412 17.24 2.64 -20.36
N GLU A 413 17.74 2.57 -19.13
CA GLU A 413 18.09 1.32 -18.45
C GLU A 413 16.88 0.41 -18.28
N LYS A 414 15.73 0.97 -17.90
CA LYS A 414 14.46 0.23 -17.80
C LYS A 414 14.05 -0.34 -19.16
N ILE A 415 14.12 0.46 -20.23
CA ILE A 415 13.81 0.01 -21.61
C ILE A 415 14.76 -1.10 -22.02
N LEU A 416 16.08 -0.91 -21.81
CA LEU A 416 17.12 -1.89 -22.15
C LEU A 416 16.93 -3.19 -21.37
N ARG A 417 16.57 -3.10 -20.08
CA ARG A 417 16.30 -4.26 -19.24
C ARG A 417 15.04 -4.99 -19.71
N ALA A 418 13.95 -4.26 -20.00
CA ALA A 418 12.74 -4.84 -20.56
C ALA A 418 12.99 -5.53 -21.91
N ALA A 419 13.90 -4.98 -22.71
CA ALA A 419 14.29 -5.52 -24.01
C ALA A 419 15.37 -6.63 -23.93
N GLY A 420 15.92 -6.93 -22.75
CA GLY A 420 16.90 -8.01 -22.53
C GLY A 420 18.36 -7.63 -22.80
N TYR A 421 18.69 -6.34 -22.91
CA TYR A 421 20.06 -5.85 -23.14
C TYR A 421 20.81 -5.51 -21.86
N PHE A 422 20.08 -5.23 -20.77
CA PHE A 422 20.63 -4.79 -19.48
C PHE A 422 20.15 -5.73 -18.37
N ASN A 423 21.06 -6.17 -17.50
CA ASN A 423 20.75 -7.06 -16.37
C ASN A 423 20.89 -6.37 -15.00
N GLY A 424 21.52 -5.19 -14.99
CA GLY A 424 21.71 -4.39 -13.79
C GLY A 424 20.40 -3.82 -13.24
N THR A 425 20.47 -3.18 -12.08
CA THR A 425 19.36 -2.40 -11.51
C THR A 425 19.39 -1.00 -12.10
N PRO A 426 18.30 -0.48 -12.69
CA PRO A 426 18.24 0.89 -13.16
C PRO A 426 18.53 1.89 -12.04
N ASP A 427 19.59 2.72 -12.19
CA ASP A 427 20.10 3.54 -11.09
C ASP A 427 20.34 5.01 -11.45
N ARG A 428 19.84 5.45 -12.60
CA ARG A 428 19.99 6.82 -13.14
C ARG A 428 21.41 7.18 -13.54
N ARG A 429 22.37 6.25 -13.54
CA ARG A 429 23.77 6.54 -13.85
C ARG A 429 24.22 5.87 -15.14
N MET A 430 24.80 6.65 -16.04
CA MET A 430 25.41 6.18 -17.26
C MET A 430 26.80 5.61 -16.96
N ASP A 431 26.88 4.38 -16.46
CA ASP A 431 28.12 3.68 -16.18
C ASP A 431 28.60 2.83 -17.38
N GLN A 432 29.64 2.04 -17.18
CA GLN A 432 30.18 1.18 -18.24
C GLN A 432 29.23 0.04 -18.63
N GLU A 433 28.51 -0.53 -17.66
CA GLU A 433 27.53 -1.59 -17.92
C GLU A 433 26.38 -1.06 -18.78
N THR A 434 25.85 0.11 -18.43
CA THR A 434 24.83 0.82 -19.18
C THR A 434 25.32 1.16 -20.59
N GLN A 435 26.55 1.66 -20.74
CA GLN A 435 27.14 1.92 -22.05
C GLN A 435 27.29 0.65 -22.91
N GLU A 436 27.68 -0.47 -22.32
CA GLU A 436 27.76 -1.75 -23.04
C GLU A 436 26.40 -2.25 -23.50
N ALA A 437 25.38 -2.11 -22.66
CA ALA A 437 24.00 -2.45 -23.02
C ALA A 437 23.52 -1.59 -24.19
N ILE A 438 23.82 -0.28 -24.16
CA ILE A 438 23.48 0.65 -25.24
C ILE A 438 24.23 0.27 -26.52
N ARG A 439 25.55 -0.05 -26.49
CA ARG A 439 26.29 -0.48 -27.68
C ARG A 439 25.69 -1.73 -28.31
N LYS A 440 25.29 -2.71 -27.52
CA LYS A 440 24.62 -3.93 -28.02
C LYS A 440 23.29 -3.57 -28.69
N PHE A 441 22.47 -2.75 -28.04
CA PHE A 441 21.20 -2.27 -28.58
C PHE A 441 21.40 -1.50 -29.90
N GLN A 442 22.36 -0.58 -29.94
CA GLN A 442 22.70 0.20 -31.14
C GLN A 442 23.13 -0.69 -32.31
N ALA A 443 24.01 -1.66 -32.04
CA ALA A 443 24.51 -2.60 -33.06
C ALA A 443 23.37 -3.43 -33.68
N GLU A 444 22.46 -3.96 -32.87
CA GLU A 444 21.31 -4.73 -33.37
C GLU A 444 20.30 -3.87 -34.11
N ASN A 445 20.16 -2.59 -33.74
CA ASN A 445 19.31 -1.63 -34.44
C ASN A 445 20.00 -0.95 -35.62
N ARG A 446 21.24 -1.35 -35.98
CA ARG A 446 22.03 -0.87 -37.10
C ARG A 446 22.26 0.64 -37.09
N ILE A 447 22.48 1.19 -35.89
CA ILE A 447 22.90 2.57 -35.66
C ILE A 447 24.31 2.59 -35.11
N PRO A 448 25.04 3.74 -35.13
CA PRO A 448 26.42 3.82 -34.62
C PRO A 448 26.54 3.34 -33.17
N ALA A 449 27.36 2.33 -32.91
CA ALA A 449 27.54 1.73 -31.60
C ALA A 449 28.51 2.54 -30.71
N THR A 450 28.15 3.77 -30.38
CA THR A 450 28.93 4.70 -29.57
C THR A 450 28.88 4.37 -28.08
N GLY A 451 27.76 3.83 -27.60
CA GLY A 451 27.46 3.66 -26.19
C GLY A 451 26.85 4.92 -25.56
N ASP A 452 26.61 5.96 -26.33
CA ASP A 452 25.97 7.19 -25.86
C ASP A 452 24.49 7.22 -26.29
N ILE A 453 23.64 7.93 -25.53
CA ILE A 453 22.24 8.14 -25.89
C ILE A 453 22.15 9.48 -26.64
N ASP A 454 22.38 9.45 -27.94
CA ASP A 454 22.13 10.56 -28.85
C ASP A 454 20.67 10.58 -29.31
N ALA A 455 20.30 11.52 -30.19
CA ALA A 455 18.94 11.64 -30.71
C ALA A 455 18.48 10.35 -31.41
N GLN A 456 19.33 9.71 -32.21
CA GLN A 456 18.99 8.50 -32.95
C GLN A 456 18.78 7.30 -32.02
N THR A 457 19.65 7.17 -31.03
CA THR A 457 19.54 6.12 -29.99
C THR A 457 18.27 6.30 -29.16
N ARG A 458 17.96 7.52 -28.78
CA ARG A 458 16.74 7.87 -28.04
C ARG A 458 15.49 7.48 -28.83
N ASP A 459 15.41 7.86 -30.10
CA ASP A 459 14.26 7.52 -30.93
C ASP A 459 14.09 6.01 -31.04
N LYS A 460 15.16 5.26 -31.21
CA LYS A 460 15.15 3.79 -31.24
C LYS A 460 14.75 3.15 -29.92
N LEU A 461 15.15 3.70 -28.78
CA LEU A 461 14.72 3.25 -27.46
C LEU A 461 13.22 3.49 -27.26
N ASN A 462 12.71 4.66 -27.65
CA ASN A 462 11.27 4.96 -27.58
C ASN A 462 10.46 4.05 -28.53
N GLU A 463 10.91 3.84 -29.78
CA GLU A 463 10.29 2.86 -30.70
C GLU A 463 10.25 1.45 -30.08
N ARG A 464 11.33 1.06 -29.37
CA ARG A 464 11.38 -0.25 -28.71
C ARG A 464 10.41 -0.34 -27.52
N LEU A 465 10.26 0.73 -26.74
CA LEU A 465 9.29 0.82 -25.65
C LEU A 465 7.85 0.63 -26.20
N ASP A 466 7.52 1.32 -27.28
CA ASP A 466 6.19 1.20 -27.90
C ASP A 466 5.94 -0.22 -28.43
N ALA A 467 6.96 -0.86 -29.02
CA ALA A 467 6.87 -2.25 -29.47
C ALA A 467 6.68 -3.22 -28.30
N LEU A 468 7.40 -3.00 -27.19
CA LEU A 468 7.22 -3.82 -25.97
C LEU A 468 5.84 -3.64 -25.36
N ARG A 469 5.33 -2.41 -25.29
CA ARG A 469 3.96 -2.13 -24.82
C ARG A 469 2.92 -2.81 -25.70
N ALA A 470 3.07 -2.76 -27.03
CA ALA A 470 2.16 -3.43 -27.94
C ALA A 470 2.12 -4.96 -27.73
N GLU A 471 3.25 -5.55 -27.36
CA GLU A 471 3.38 -6.99 -27.14
C GLU A 471 2.94 -7.43 -25.74
N TYR A 472 3.34 -6.70 -24.69
CA TYR A 472 3.22 -7.12 -23.29
C TYR A 472 2.18 -6.34 -22.49
N ASP A 473 1.78 -5.14 -22.91
CA ASP A 473 0.76 -4.33 -22.26
C ASP A 473 -0.39 -3.95 -23.23
N PRO A 474 -1.11 -4.96 -23.75
CA PRO A 474 -2.19 -4.72 -24.71
C PRO A 474 -3.36 -3.93 -24.10
N ALA A 475 -3.57 -3.99 -22.77
CA ALA A 475 -4.61 -3.21 -22.09
C ALA A 475 -4.33 -1.71 -22.18
N TYR A 476 -3.08 -1.29 -21.91
CA TYR A 476 -2.63 0.09 -22.07
C TYR A 476 -2.79 0.59 -23.51
N MET A 477 -2.31 -0.20 -24.49
CA MET A 477 -2.43 0.15 -25.91
C MET A 477 -3.89 0.25 -26.35
N ARG A 478 -4.77 -0.62 -25.83
CA ARG A 478 -6.20 -0.57 -26.10
C ARG A 478 -6.85 0.70 -25.55
N GLY A 479 -6.48 1.09 -24.31
CA GLY A 479 -6.94 2.31 -23.66
C GLY A 479 -6.55 3.56 -24.46
N LEU A 480 -5.29 3.67 -24.84
CA LEU A 480 -4.81 4.78 -25.70
C LEU A 480 -5.55 4.82 -27.05
N SER A 481 -5.66 3.68 -27.74
CA SER A 481 -6.35 3.57 -29.02
C SER A 481 -7.82 3.99 -28.93
N LEU A 482 -8.50 3.56 -27.85
CA LEU A 482 -9.89 3.93 -27.61
C LEU A 482 -10.04 5.44 -27.43
N LEU A 483 -9.23 6.06 -26.57
CA LEU A 483 -9.28 7.50 -26.32
C LEU A 483 -8.91 8.32 -27.56
N LYS A 484 -7.94 7.88 -28.35
CA LYS A 484 -7.56 8.56 -29.61
C LYS A 484 -8.64 8.47 -30.71
N SER A 485 -9.60 7.55 -30.61
CA SER A 485 -10.68 7.39 -31.57
C SER A 485 -11.82 8.42 -31.41
N PHE A 486 -11.83 9.18 -30.33
CA PHE A 486 -12.73 10.31 -30.06
C PHE A 486 -12.04 11.66 -30.32
#